data_ccde7e86ed3ab40dfd9b6661a9c58405
#
_entry.id   ccde7e86ed3ab40dfd9b6661a9c58405
#
_cell.length_a   1.000
_cell.length_b   1.000
_cell.length_c   1.000
_cell.angle_alpha   90.00
_cell.angle_beta   90.00
_cell.angle_gamma   90.00
#
_symmetry.space_group_name_H-M   'P 1'
#
loop_
_entity.id
_entity.type
_entity.pdbx_description
1 polymer ?
#
loop_
_entity_poly.entity_id
_entity_poly.type
_entity_poly.pdbx_seq_one_letter_code
_entity_poly.pdbx_strand_id
1 'polypeptide(L)'
;MCMNKPFISTAFLLLVMGLLPCSISYGQSQGSPNIMGSQGSVTVTPANNSILPKTLSPQDLIKLEIPPQVAIPALPVNSNLVDGKSDRLKDGRVMDLISLYQEAAFNDPVINSARFNLTARKELFWQGLSVLLPQVSANPTGTRFFQHGEGNNRAFDQKSYTVTLTQPVFNLAGIQIFKQGDLNTKISDLQFLQAQQDLVIRVSQAYFDVLTAQDNVELFRNKKGLIKEQLDAAKAKFEIGSATIVDANDAQARFDVANAQEIAAHAELVVKRGVLEQLIGHPVKQIKPMAKDISIAGVVADPRSKNRDEKGVPIAESVNPKLPPGQALEDWITQSENASYNVLVGQLGVQLAESAYKSSLAANYPSVNFVGTAGFNQSNGSALNFNPSTTQNIYNNTIALQMTLPIVSGGFNMSVIRQNAALADKAKADYDNLRRTAAQATRQAFTGFYGGLATVKALEAAEKSSASAVESSKLGYRVGTLINIDVLIALDTLFTTRASLYKARYDTIMNALKLKAQAASLSDEDLKAVNALLR
;
A
#
# COMPACT_ATOMS: atom_id res chain seq x y z
N MET A 1 -24.93 -26.71 -6.13
CA MET A 1 -25.58 -27.85 -5.45
C MET A 1 -24.52 -28.47 -4.56
N CYS A 2 -24.81 -28.75 -3.32
CA CYS A 2 -23.98 -29.19 -2.20
C CYS A 2 -23.22 -28.08 -1.44
N MET A 3 -23.94 -27.55 -0.46
CA MET A 3 -23.42 -26.75 0.66
C MET A 3 -22.70 -27.69 1.65
N ASN A 4 -21.45 -27.39 1.98
CA ASN A 4 -20.77 -27.94 3.16
C ASN A 4 -20.90 -26.93 4.30
N LYS A 5 -21.69 -27.27 5.31
CA LYS A 5 -21.76 -26.57 6.60
C LYS A 5 -20.61 -27.08 7.49
N PRO A 6 -19.93 -26.20 8.24
CA PRO A 6 -18.99 -26.67 9.26
C PRO A 6 -19.72 -27.10 10.52
N PHE A 7 -19.52 -28.35 10.90
CA PHE A 7 -19.88 -28.95 12.18
C PHE A 7 -18.84 -28.51 13.24
N ILE A 8 -19.11 -27.45 13.98
CA ILE A 8 -18.36 -27.11 15.21
C ILE A 8 -19.40 -26.61 16.21
N SER A 9 -20.07 -27.49 16.94
CA SER A 9 -20.91 -27.06 18.05
C SER A 9 -21.19 -28.08 19.15
N THR A 10 -20.77 -29.33 19.09
CA THR A 10 -21.21 -30.33 20.10
C THR A 10 -20.11 -30.95 20.96
N ALA A 11 -18.85 -30.78 20.66
CA ALA A 11 -17.75 -31.39 21.42
C ALA A 11 -17.29 -30.58 22.64
N PHE A 12 -17.58 -29.28 22.72
CA PHE A 12 -17.07 -28.41 23.79
C PHE A 12 -18.02 -28.29 25.01
N LEU A 13 -19.27 -28.71 24.87
CA LEU A 13 -20.27 -28.62 25.98
C LEU A 13 -20.10 -29.77 27.02
N LEU A 14 -19.45 -30.84 26.66
CA LEU A 14 -19.31 -32.03 27.52
C LEU A 14 -18.10 -32.01 28.46
N LEU A 15 -17.12 -31.12 28.25
CA LEU A 15 -15.91 -31.05 29.09
C LEU A 15 -16.09 -30.18 30.36
N VAL A 16 -17.11 -29.34 30.44
CA VAL A 16 -17.36 -28.44 31.59
C VAL A 16 -18.31 -29.06 32.64
N MET A 17 -19.03 -30.12 32.29
CA MET A 17 -20.01 -30.75 33.23
C MET A 17 -19.41 -31.75 34.24
N GLY A 18 -18.11 -32.06 34.16
CA GLY A 18 -17.51 -33.13 34.95
C GLY A 18 -16.96 -32.79 36.33
N LEU A 19 -16.95 -31.53 36.77
CA LEU A 19 -16.21 -31.14 37.99
C LEU A 19 -16.97 -30.18 38.94
N LEU A 20 -18.25 -30.37 39.19
CA LEU A 20 -18.93 -29.57 40.23
C LEU A 20 -19.81 -30.43 41.16
N PRO A 21 -19.47 -30.53 42.47
CA PRO A 21 -20.47 -30.93 43.47
C PRO A 21 -21.42 -29.75 43.74
N CYS A 22 -22.70 -30.01 43.62
CA CYS A 22 -23.80 -29.07 43.79
C CYS A 22 -23.94 -28.67 45.27
N SER A 23 -23.86 -27.36 45.57
CA SER A 23 -24.46 -26.82 46.80
C SER A 23 -25.04 -25.43 46.50
N ILE A 24 -26.35 -25.31 46.59
CA ILE A 24 -27.11 -24.07 46.37
C ILE A 24 -27.23 -23.33 47.69
N SER A 25 -26.83 -22.06 47.73
CA SER A 25 -27.14 -21.16 48.86
C SER A 25 -27.55 -19.80 48.32
N TYR A 26 -28.74 -19.35 48.72
CA TYR A 26 -29.33 -18.01 48.46
C TYR A 26 -28.73 -16.97 49.42
N GLY A 27 -28.33 -15.82 48.92
CA GLY A 27 -27.96 -14.66 49.73
C GLY A 27 -28.23 -13.35 49.02
N GLN A 28 -29.10 -12.51 49.57
CA GLN A 28 -29.47 -11.17 49.10
C GLN A 28 -28.33 -10.16 49.35
N SER A 29 -28.20 -9.20 48.46
CA SER A 29 -27.35 -8.02 48.68
C SER A 29 -28.12 -6.71 48.50
N GLN A 30 -27.92 -5.81 49.41
CA GLN A 30 -28.31 -4.39 49.28
C GLN A 30 -27.10 -3.47 49.33
N GLY A 31 -27.13 -2.40 48.54
CA GLY A 31 -26.80 -1.05 48.96
C GLY A 31 -25.51 -0.42 48.47
N SER A 32 -25.64 0.49 47.51
CA SER A 32 -24.68 1.59 47.29
C SER A 32 -24.81 2.65 48.39
N PRO A 33 -23.80 3.50 48.63
CA PRO A 33 -24.02 4.91 48.35
C PRO A 33 -22.84 5.68 47.75
N ASN A 34 -23.20 6.76 47.04
CA ASN A 34 -22.44 7.91 46.63
C ASN A 34 -21.70 8.63 47.77
N ILE A 35 -20.54 9.24 47.51
CA ILE A 35 -20.15 10.53 48.10
C ILE A 35 -19.34 11.38 47.13
N MET A 36 -19.82 12.63 47.00
CA MET A 36 -19.21 13.78 46.35
C MET A 36 -17.97 14.32 47.11
N GLY A 37 -17.01 14.84 46.34
CA GLY A 37 -16.43 16.20 46.55
C GLY A 37 -15.36 16.43 47.59
N SER A 38 -14.19 16.86 47.14
CA SER A 38 -13.65 18.19 47.50
C SER A 38 -12.27 18.41 46.89
N GLN A 39 -12.07 19.62 46.36
CA GLN A 39 -10.79 20.13 45.89
C GLN A 39 -9.88 20.41 47.06
N GLY A 40 -8.62 19.99 46.97
CA GLY A 40 -7.57 20.36 47.89
C GLY A 40 -6.26 20.49 47.12
N SER A 41 -5.82 21.73 46.95
CA SER A 41 -4.49 22.06 46.42
C SER A 41 -3.41 21.65 47.42
N VAL A 42 -2.48 20.79 46.96
CA VAL A 42 -1.28 20.45 47.72
C VAL A 42 -0.05 20.87 46.90
N THR A 43 0.66 21.87 47.46
CA THR A 43 2.01 22.25 47.05
C THR A 43 2.98 21.13 47.38
N VAL A 44 3.67 20.60 46.38
CA VAL A 44 4.72 19.59 46.55
C VAL A 44 6.08 20.24 46.41
N THR A 45 6.83 20.26 47.48
CA THR A 45 8.29 20.51 47.53
C THR A 45 9.04 19.32 46.93
N PRO A 46 10.13 19.51 46.20
CA PRO A 46 10.83 18.41 45.53
C PRO A 46 11.75 17.67 46.51
N ALA A 47 11.48 16.40 46.75
CA ALA A 47 12.44 15.49 47.36
C ALA A 47 13.24 14.78 46.27
N ASN A 48 14.54 15.03 46.34
CA ASN A 48 15.59 14.42 45.53
C ASN A 48 15.64 12.90 45.79
N ASN A 49 15.35 12.07 44.82
CA ASN A 49 15.89 10.72 44.73
C ASN A 49 15.88 10.24 43.28
N SER A 50 17.05 10.26 42.70
CA SER A 50 17.42 9.76 41.40
C SER A 50 17.28 8.23 41.33
N ILE A 51 16.19 7.74 40.73
CA ILE A 51 16.16 6.41 40.10
C ILE A 51 15.74 6.64 38.65
N LEU A 52 16.67 7.16 37.86
CA LEU A 52 16.59 7.05 36.42
C LEU A 52 16.92 5.59 36.06
N PRO A 53 16.06 4.90 35.28
CA PRO A 53 16.46 3.64 34.68
C PRO A 53 17.68 3.91 33.79
N LYS A 54 18.72 3.07 33.94
CA LYS A 54 19.92 3.09 33.10
C LYS A 54 19.54 3.28 31.65
N THR A 55 20.04 4.34 31.04
CA THR A 55 19.99 4.53 29.59
C THR A 55 20.62 3.31 28.95
N LEU A 56 19.80 2.52 28.24
CA LEU A 56 20.24 1.42 27.39
C LEU A 56 21.23 1.98 26.38
N SER A 57 22.42 1.41 26.32
CA SER A 57 23.42 1.79 25.33
C SER A 57 22.93 1.42 23.92
N PRO A 58 23.40 2.10 22.85
CA PRO A 58 23.05 1.74 21.48
C PRO A 58 23.38 0.30 21.11
N GLN A 59 24.27 -0.36 21.86
CA GLN A 59 24.62 -1.77 21.67
C GLN A 59 23.62 -2.77 22.30
N ASP A 60 22.81 -2.33 23.28
CA ASP A 60 21.75 -3.15 23.87
C ASP A 60 20.47 -3.18 23.02
N LEU A 61 20.28 -2.18 22.14
CA LEU A 61 19.19 -2.14 21.17
C LEU A 61 19.38 -3.12 20.00
N ILE A 62 20.61 -3.59 19.77
CA ILE A 62 20.94 -4.56 18.70
C ILE A 62 20.68 -6.01 19.14
N LYS A 63 20.44 -6.25 20.42
CA LYS A 63 20.11 -7.58 20.98
C LYS A 63 18.62 -7.83 21.18
N LEU A 64 17.75 -7.07 20.52
CA LEU A 64 16.37 -7.52 20.31
C LEU A 64 16.45 -8.71 19.35
N GLU A 65 16.45 -9.91 19.90
CA GLU A 65 16.22 -11.13 19.13
C GLU A 65 14.92 -10.92 18.33
N ILE A 66 15.07 -10.72 17.02
CA ILE A 66 13.95 -10.76 16.09
C ILE A 66 13.35 -12.16 16.29
N PRO A 67 12.09 -12.27 16.73
CA PRO A 67 11.48 -13.58 16.89
C PRO A 67 11.64 -14.34 15.56
N PRO A 68 11.87 -15.66 15.58
CA PRO A 68 12.10 -16.46 14.39
C PRO A 68 11.01 -16.14 13.39
N GLN A 69 11.41 -15.75 12.17
CA GLN A 69 10.48 -15.37 11.11
C GLN A 69 9.44 -16.49 10.98
N VAL A 70 8.22 -16.21 11.43
CA VAL A 70 7.09 -17.06 11.16
C VAL A 70 7.05 -17.17 9.63
N ALA A 71 7.21 -18.38 9.11
CA ALA A 71 7.19 -18.66 7.68
C ALA A 71 5.88 -18.09 7.14
N ILE A 72 5.97 -16.94 6.49
CA ILE A 72 4.82 -16.29 5.84
C ILE A 72 4.39 -17.26 4.76
N PRO A 73 3.16 -17.82 4.78
CA PRO A 73 2.70 -18.66 3.70
C PRO A 73 2.88 -17.86 2.42
N ALA A 74 3.62 -18.42 1.46
CA ALA A 74 3.77 -17.82 0.15
C ALA A 74 2.36 -17.61 -0.40
N LEU A 75 1.93 -16.33 -0.48
CA LEU A 75 0.69 -16.02 -1.19
C LEU A 75 0.84 -16.60 -2.60
N PRO A 76 -0.22 -17.09 -3.22
CA PRO A 76 -0.18 -17.52 -4.60
C PRO A 76 0.05 -16.28 -5.47
N VAL A 77 1.29 -15.83 -5.54
CA VAL A 77 1.81 -15.21 -6.73
C VAL A 77 1.65 -16.30 -7.77
N ASN A 78 0.87 -16.02 -8.81
CA ASN A 78 0.57 -16.96 -9.86
C ASN A 78 1.87 -17.73 -10.20
N SER A 79 1.96 -18.98 -9.75
CA SER A 79 3.20 -19.75 -9.64
C SER A 79 3.89 -20.05 -10.98
N ASN A 80 3.32 -19.57 -12.07
CA ASN A 80 3.86 -19.70 -13.42
C ASN A 80 4.95 -18.68 -13.77
N LEU A 81 5.23 -17.70 -12.89
CA LEU A 81 6.34 -16.75 -13.06
C LEU A 81 7.49 -17.01 -12.08
N VAL A 82 7.28 -17.87 -11.09
CA VAL A 82 8.28 -18.20 -10.08
C VAL A 82 8.73 -19.66 -10.27
N ASP A 83 9.29 -19.98 -11.41
CA ASP A 83 10.24 -21.09 -11.45
C ASP A 83 11.53 -20.59 -10.78
N GLY A 84 11.44 -20.64 -9.44
CA GLY A 84 12.48 -20.15 -8.55
C GLY A 84 13.72 -21.04 -8.56
N LYS A 85 14.59 -20.80 -9.49
CA LYS A 85 16.01 -20.78 -9.18
C LYS A 85 16.45 -19.32 -9.23
N SER A 86 16.52 -18.70 -8.05
CA SER A 86 17.37 -17.55 -7.86
C SER A 86 18.82 -18.00 -8.14
N ASP A 87 19.14 -18.11 -9.41
CA ASP A 87 20.51 -18.07 -9.85
C ASP A 87 20.95 -16.65 -9.46
N ARG A 88 21.64 -16.54 -8.32
CA ARG A 88 22.20 -15.28 -7.81
C ARG A 88 22.92 -14.66 -8.98
N LEU A 89 22.31 -13.59 -9.51
CA LEU A 89 22.69 -12.98 -10.77
C LEU A 89 24.18 -12.66 -10.75
N LYS A 90 24.92 -13.39 -11.58
CA LYS A 90 26.33 -13.13 -11.80
C LYS A 90 26.46 -11.68 -12.29
N ASP A 91 27.26 -10.94 -11.58
CA ASP A 91 27.63 -9.55 -11.85
C ASP A 91 27.94 -9.36 -13.36
N GLY A 92 27.04 -8.66 -14.09
CA GLY A 92 27.20 -8.40 -15.53
C GLY A 92 26.03 -8.79 -16.45
N ARG A 93 24.92 -9.36 -15.95
CA ARG A 93 23.73 -9.65 -16.77
C ARG A 93 22.98 -8.37 -17.12
N VAL A 94 22.62 -8.23 -18.41
CA VAL A 94 21.69 -7.20 -18.86
C VAL A 94 20.29 -7.54 -18.33
N MET A 95 19.72 -6.65 -17.53
CA MET A 95 18.42 -6.88 -16.87
C MET A 95 17.28 -6.39 -17.77
N ASP A 96 16.25 -7.21 -17.89
CA ASP A 96 15.01 -6.86 -18.55
C ASP A 96 13.93 -6.43 -17.55
N LEU A 97 12.81 -5.89 -18.03
CA LEU A 97 11.74 -5.37 -17.18
C LEU A 97 11.15 -6.45 -16.25
N ILE A 98 11.01 -7.68 -16.73
CA ILE A 98 10.44 -8.78 -15.93
C ILE A 98 11.39 -9.19 -14.81
N SER A 99 12.67 -9.33 -15.08
CA SER A 99 13.64 -9.68 -14.03
C SER A 99 13.72 -8.61 -12.94
N LEU A 100 13.71 -7.32 -13.34
CA LEU A 100 13.67 -6.21 -12.38
C LEU A 100 12.37 -6.19 -11.55
N TYR A 101 11.23 -6.47 -12.17
CA TYR A 101 9.98 -6.59 -11.43
C TYR A 101 10.00 -7.73 -10.41
N GLN A 102 10.52 -8.90 -10.81
CA GLN A 102 10.65 -10.04 -9.91
C GLN A 102 11.56 -9.72 -8.71
N GLU A 103 12.70 -9.08 -8.94
CA GLU A 103 13.59 -8.65 -7.85
C GLU A 103 12.95 -7.60 -6.95
N ALA A 104 12.28 -6.59 -7.54
CA ALA A 104 11.57 -5.57 -6.78
C ALA A 104 10.44 -6.17 -5.93
N ALA A 105 9.74 -7.20 -6.42
CA ALA A 105 8.67 -7.88 -5.66
C ALA A 105 9.17 -8.56 -4.37
N PHE A 106 10.47 -8.89 -4.28
CA PHE A 106 11.08 -9.44 -3.07
C PHE A 106 11.79 -8.38 -2.23
N ASN A 107 12.42 -7.40 -2.86
CA ASN A 107 13.33 -6.47 -2.20
C ASN A 107 12.70 -5.12 -1.87
N ASP A 108 11.66 -4.66 -2.61
CA ASP A 108 11.06 -3.34 -2.37
C ASP A 108 10.44 -3.24 -0.97
N PRO A 109 10.90 -2.29 -0.13
CA PRO A 109 10.35 -2.11 1.23
C PRO A 109 8.87 -1.76 1.24
N VAL A 110 8.35 -1.11 0.19
CA VAL A 110 6.93 -0.68 0.12
C VAL A 110 6.01 -1.89 -0.04
N ILE A 111 6.34 -2.84 -0.94
CA ILE A 111 5.54 -4.05 -1.10
C ILE A 111 5.68 -4.99 0.11
N ASN A 112 6.86 -5.05 0.73
CA ASN A 112 7.07 -5.80 1.95
C ASN A 112 6.26 -5.23 3.11
N SER A 113 6.22 -3.90 3.26
CA SER A 113 5.35 -3.22 4.22
C SER A 113 3.86 -3.53 3.98
N ALA A 114 3.40 -3.50 2.73
CA ALA A 114 2.03 -3.86 2.38
C ALA A 114 1.72 -5.33 2.72
N ARG A 115 2.68 -6.26 2.53
CA ARG A 115 2.57 -7.68 2.89
C ARG A 115 2.42 -7.87 4.40
N PHE A 116 3.24 -7.19 5.20
CA PHE A 116 3.13 -7.25 6.66
C PHE A 116 1.84 -6.59 7.17
N ASN A 117 1.41 -5.48 6.55
CA ASN A 117 0.13 -4.86 6.86
C ASN A 117 -1.05 -5.81 6.58
N LEU A 118 -1.01 -6.53 5.43
CA LEU A 118 -2.01 -7.55 5.12
C LEU A 118 -2.05 -8.64 6.20
N THR A 119 -0.88 -9.16 6.60
CA THR A 119 -0.79 -10.18 7.65
C THR A 119 -1.36 -9.67 8.97
N ALA A 120 -0.98 -8.47 9.39
CA ALA A 120 -1.49 -7.86 10.62
C ALA A 120 -3.01 -7.63 10.59
N ARG A 121 -3.54 -7.19 9.45
CA ARG A 121 -4.99 -6.91 9.32
C ARG A 121 -5.85 -8.18 9.18
N LYS A 122 -5.28 -9.29 8.74
CA LYS A 122 -5.97 -10.60 8.76
C LYS A 122 -6.30 -11.05 10.18
N GLU A 123 -5.54 -10.64 11.17
CA GLU A 123 -5.83 -10.90 12.58
C GLU A 123 -7.07 -10.17 13.09
N LEU A 124 -7.54 -9.11 12.41
CA LEU A 124 -8.78 -8.41 12.77
C LEU A 124 -10.02 -9.29 12.67
N PHE A 125 -10.00 -10.30 11.79
CA PHE A 125 -11.05 -11.31 11.74
C PHE A 125 -11.15 -12.08 13.07
N TRP A 126 -10.02 -12.59 13.56
CA TRP A 126 -9.96 -13.33 14.81
C TRP A 126 -10.26 -12.46 16.02
N GLN A 127 -9.79 -11.19 16.01
CA GLN A 127 -10.14 -10.21 17.03
C GLN A 127 -11.64 -9.91 17.05
N GLY A 128 -12.25 -9.74 15.89
CA GLY A 128 -13.70 -9.56 15.78
C GLY A 128 -14.47 -10.79 16.26
N LEU A 129 -14.01 -12.01 15.90
CA LEU A 129 -14.63 -13.25 16.32
C LEU A 129 -14.50 -13.47 17.84
N SER A 130 -13.37 -13.06 18.43
CA SER A 130 -13.10 -13.25 19.87
C SER A 130 -14.17 -12.61 20.78
N VAL A 131 -14.82 -11.54 20.30
CA VAL A 131 -15.93 -10.86 21.03
C VAL A 131 -17.15 -11.77 21.21
N LEU A 132 -17.29 -12.81 20.39
CA LEU A 132 -18.38 -13.78 20.45
C LEU A 132 -17.98 -15.10 21.12
N LEU A 133 -16.70 -15.31 21.37
CA LEU A 133 -16.16 -16.54 21.95
C LEU A 133 -16.08 -16.47 23.50
N PRO A 134 -15.99 -17.61 24.19
CA PRO A 134 -15.81 -17.65 25.64
C PRO A 134 -14.50 -16.94 26.05
N GLN A 135 -14.61 -16.06 27.01
CA GLN A 135 -13.47 -15.37 27.63
C GLN A 135 -13.25 -15.92 29.02
N VAL A 136 -12.01 -16.34 29.31
CA VAL A 136 -11.59 -16.82 30.62
C VAL A 136 -10.55 -15.89 31.19
N SER A 137 -10.79 -15.40 32.38
CA SER A 137 -9.83 -14.56 33.12
C SER A 137 -9.56 -15.12 34.50
N ALA A 138 -8.32 -14.97 34.99
CA ALA A 138 -7.92 -15.34 36.33
C ALA A 138 -7.44 -14.07 37.04
N ASN A 139 -8.06 -13.77 38.17
CA ASN A 139 -7.78 -12.57 38.96
C ASN A 139 -7.31 -12.95 40.38
N PRO A 140 -6.00 -13.10 40.61
CA PRO A 140 -5.45 -13.20 41.97
C PRO A 140 -5.43 -11.81 42.60
N THR A 141 -5.94 -11.71 43.83
CA THR A 141 -5.95 -10.47 44.60
C THR A 141 -5.45 -10.73 46.02
N GLY A 142 -4.49 -9.96 46.49
CA GLY A 142 -4.04 -9.91 47.88
C GLY A 142 -4.37 -8.53 48.46
N THR A 143 -5.21 -8.49 49.50
CA THR A 143 -5.61 -7.24 50.14
C THR A 143 -5.31 -7.30 51.61
N ARG A 144 -4.65 -6.27 52.14
CA ARG A 144 -4.46 -6.08 53.56
C ARG A 144 -5.41 -4.99 54.05
N PHE A 145 -6.29 -5.37 54.91
CA PHE A 145 -7.25 -4.44 55.51
C PHE A 145 -6.71 -3.89 56.84
N PHE A 146 -6.75 -2.59 56.99
CA PHE A 146 -6.50 -1.89 58.26
C PHE A 146 -7.81 -1.28 58.72
N GLN A 147 -8.35 -1.76 59.82
CA GLN A 147 -9.58 -1.27 60.37
C GLN A 147 -9.28 -0.56 61.71
N HIS A 148 -9.59 0.72 61.79
CA HIS A 148 -9.42 1.56 62.96
C HIS A 148 -10.80 1.90 63.51
N GLY A 149 -11.07 1.56 64.76
CA GLY A 149 -12.31 1.88 65.46
C GLY A 149 -12.05 2.14 66.93
N GLU A 150 -13.01 2.78 67.65
CA GLU A 150 -12.89 3.05 69.08
C GLU A 150 -12.64 1.77 69.87
N GLY A 151 -11.39 1.60 70.37
CA GLY A 151 -10.96 0.47 71.16
C GLY A 151 -10.40 -0.75 70.45
N ASN A 152 -10.39 -0.81 69.10
CA ASN A 152 -9.88 -1.97 68.36
C ASN A 152 -9.27 -1.61 67.00
N ASN A 153 -7.92 -1.57 66.97
CA ASN A 153 -7.18 -1.52 65.71
C ASN A 153 -6.90 -2.95 65.23
N ARG A 154 -7.36 -3.29 64.04
CA ARG A 154 -7.18 -4.63 63.44
C ARG A 154 -6.54 -4.53 62.06
N ALA A 155 -5.64 -5.48 61.76
CA ALA A 155 -5.13 -5.72 60.42
C ALA A 155 -5.39 -7.19 60.09
N PHE A 156 -5.96 -7.46 58.90
CA PHE A 156 -6.14 -8.82 58.40
C PHE A 156 -5.84 -8.89 56.90
N ASP A 157 -5.28 -10.01 56.47
CA ASP A 157 -4.93 -10.27 55.10
C ASP A 157 -6.01 -11.14 54.45
N GLN A 158 -6.44 -10.74 53.26
CA GLN A 158 -7.34 -11.50 52.41
C GLN A 158 -6.65 -11.81 51.11
N LYS A 159 -6.60 -13.09 50.74
CA LYS A 159 -6.14 -13.57 49.42
C LYS A 159 -7.34 -14.14 48.67
N SER A 160 -7.54 -13.66 47.47
CA SER A 160 -8.62 -14.14 46.59
C SER A 160 -8.04 -14.60 45.29
N TYR A 161 -8.47 -15.76 44.84
CA TYR A 161 -8.15 -16.32 43.53
C TYR A 161 -9.46 -16.59 42.82
N THR A 162 -9.79 -15.84 41.77
CA THR A 162 -11.05 -15.98 41.06
C THR A 162 -10.79 -16.23 39.59
N VAL A 163 -11.34 -17.31 39.07
CA VAL A 163 -11.41 -17.61 37.63
C VAL A 163 -12.82 -17.31 37.15
N THR A 164 -12.94 -16.48 36.13
CA THR A 164 -14.22 -16.08 35.54
C THR A 164 -14.26 -16.50 34.08
N LEU A 165 -15.30 -17.25 33.71
CA LEU A 165 -15.68 -17.57 32.33
C LEU A 165 -16.84 -16.65 31.96
N THR A 166 -16.71 -15.90 30.89
CA THR A 166 -17.80 -15.09 30.32
C THR A 166 -18.03 -15.51 28.89
N GLN A 167 -19.24 -15.99 28.58
CA GLN A 167 -19.67 -16.34 27.23
C GLN A 167 -20.82 -15.44 26.82
N PRO A 168 -20.66 -14.57 25.81
CA PRO A 168 -21.78 -13.84 25.23
C PRO A 168 -22.78 -14.80 24.56
N VAL A 169 -24.02 -14.77 24.97
CA VAL A 169 -25.12 -15.55 24.41
C VAL A 169 -25.91 -14.73 23.40
N PHE A 170 -26.13 -13.46 23.74
CA PHE A 170 -26.79 -12.50 22.85
C PHE A 170 -26.09 -11.16 22.94
N ASN A 171 -25.42 -10.77 21.84
CA ASN A 171 -24.68 -9.51 21.74
C ASN A 171 -24.71 -9.02 20.30
N LEU A 172 -25.71 -8.19 19.98
CA LEU A 172 -25.86 -7.62 18.63
C LEU A 172 -24.69 -6.71 18.23
N ALA A 173 -24.14 -5.97 19.19
CA ALA A 173 -22.96 -5.13 18.95
C ALA A 173 -21.74 -6.00 18.59
N GLY A 174 -21.53 -7.10 19.31
CA GLY A 174 -20.47 -8.07 19.03
C GLY A 174 -20.58 -8.68 17.62
N ILE A 175 -21.79 -8.98 17.16
CA ILE A 175 -22.02 -9.47 15.78
C ILE A 175 -21.58 -8.42 14.76
N GLN A 176 -21.83 -7.13 15.00
CA GLN A 176 -21.38 -6.07 14.09
C GLN A 176 -19.86 -5.88 14.15
N ILE A 177 -19.23 -6.03 15.32
CA ILE A 177 -17.76 -5.98 15.47
C ILE A 177 -17.10 -7.13 14.69
N PHE A 178 -17.67 -8.35 14.77
CA PHE A 178 -17.19 -9.47 13.95
C PHE A 178 -17.28 -9.15 12.44
N LYS A 179 -18.42 -8.58 12.00
CA LYS A 179 -18.60 -8.14 10.61
C LYS A 179 -17.59 -7.09 10.17
N GLN A 180 -17.24 -6.14 11.05
CA GLN A 180 -16.21 -5.15 10.80
C GLN A 180 -14.82 -5.80 10.66
N GLY A 181 -14.52 -6.83 11.46
CA GLY A 181 -13.31 -7.62 11.34
C GLY A 181 -13.18 -8.29 9.95
N ASP A 182 -14.25 -8.94 9.48
CA ASP A 182 -14.32 -9.56 8.15
C ASP A 182 -14.15 -8.53 7.02
N LEU A 183 -14.86 -7.39 7.11
CA LEU A 183 -14.73 -6.31 6.13
C LEU A 183 -13.32 -5.71 6.09
N ASN A 184 -12.70 -5.49 7.25
CA ASN A 184 -11.33 -4.99 7.32
C ASN A 184 -10.32 -5.95 6.68
N THR A 185 -10.53 -7.27 6.82
CA THR A 185 -9.70 -8.28 6.15
C THR A 185 -9.83 -8.17 4.63
N LYS A 186 -11.07 -8.08 4.11
CA LYS A 186 -11.34 -7.92 2.68
C LYS A 186 -10.76 -6.62 2.11
N ILE A 187 -10.87 -5.52 2.85
CA ILE A 187 -10.24 -4.23 2.48
C ILE A 187 -8.73 -4.40 2.35
N SER A 188 -8.11 -5.13 3.28
CA SER A 188 -6.66 -5.34 3.27
C SER A 188 -6.18 -6.21 2.12
N ASP A 189 -6.96 -7.22 1.71
CA ASP A 189 -6.68 -8.03 0.53
C ASP A 189 -6.67 -7.14 -0.73
N LEU A 190 -7.67 -6.26 -0.90
CA LEU A 190 -7.73 -5.33 -2.03
C LEU A 190 -6.59 -4.29 -2.00
N GLN A 191 -6.25 -3.76 -0.82
CA GLN A 191 -5.12 -2.84 -0.66
C GLN A 191 -3.79 -3.49 -1.03
N PHE A 192 -3.62 -4.77 -0.74
CA PHE A 192 -2.42 -5.50 -1.14
C PHE A 192 -2.37 -5.72 -2.67
N LEU A 193 -3.50 -6.08 -3.30
CA LEU A 193 -3.58 -6.18 -4.77
C LEU A 193 -3.29 -4.84 -5.44
N GLN A 194 -3.78 -3.74 -4.87
CA GLN A 194 -3.41 -2.40 -5.31
C GLN A 194 -1.92 -2.13 -5.20
N ALA A 195 -1.29 -2.46 -4.05
CA ALA A 195 0.14 -2.28 -3.86
C ALA A 195 0.98 -3.11 -4.86
N GLN A 196 0.50 -4.29 -5.28
CA GLN A 196 1.12 -5.07 -6.34
C GLN A 196 1.04 -4.37 -7.70
N GLN A 197 -0.12 -3.82 -8.07
CA GLN A 197 -0.24 -3.03 -9.30
C GLN A 197 0.63 -1.77 -9.27
N ASP A 198 0.65 -1.08 -8.15
CA ASP A 198 1.50 0.11 -7.96
C ASP A 198 2.99 -0.23 -8.10
N LEU A 199 3.41 -1.41 -7.64
CA LEU A 199 4.78 -1.90 -7.84
C LEU A 199 5.09 -2.06 -9.33
N VAL A 200 4.20 -2.69 -10.12
CA VAL A 200 4.37 -2.83 -11.58
C VAL A 200 4.57 -1.48 -12.24
N ILE A 201 3.72 -0.50 -11.89
CA ILE A 201 3.80 0.85 -12.46
C ILE A 201 5.09 1.57 -12.04
N ARG A 202 5.49 1.47 -10.77
CA ARG A 202 6.73 2.11 -10.26
C ARG A 202 7.98 1.52 -10.89
N VAL A 203 8.06 0.20 -11.00
CA VAL A 203 9.20 -0.48 -11.64
C VAL A 203 9.26 -0.14 -13.13
N SER A 204 8.12 -0.19 -13.84
CA SER A 204 8.05 0.17 -15.26
C SER A 204 8.44 1.64 -15.48
N GLN A 205 7.95 2.56 -14.65
CA GLN A 205 8.30 3.98 -14.73
C GLN A 205 9.80 4.19 -14.52
N ALA A 206 10.37 3.60 -13.46
CA ALA A 206 11.81 3.72 -13.18
C ALA A 206 12.66 3.12 -14.32
N TYR A 207 12.23 2.00 -14.89
CA TYR A 207 12.87 1.37 -16.04
C TYR A 207 12.91 2.28 -17.25
N PHE A 208 11.76 2.83 -17.66
CA PHE A 208 11.67 3.72 -18.81
C PHE A 208 12.32 5.08 -18.56
N ASP A 209 12.32 5.56 -17.33
CA ASP A 209 13.07 6.76 -16.94
C ASP A 209 14.58 6.56 -17.14
N VAL A 210 15.12 5.40 -16.76
CA VAL A 210 16.54 5.07 -16.99
C VAL A 210 16.83 4.94 -18.49
N LEU A 211 15.94 4.29 -19.28
CA LEU A 211 16.09 4.22 -20.73
C LEU A 211 16.08 5.60 -21.38
N THR A 212 15.13 6.47 -20.99
CA THR A 212 15.08 7.85 -21.47
C THR A 212 16.38 8.60 -21.18
N ALA A 213 16.91 8.44 -19.97
CA ALA A 213 18.16 9.09 -19.58
C ALA A 213 19.38 8.52 -20.36
N GLN A 214 19.42 7.21 -20.64
CA GLN A 214 20.45 6.58 -21.46
C GLN A 214 20.42 7.08 -22.92
N ASP A 215 19.22 7.11 -23.50
CA ASP A 215 19.01 7.62 -24.86
C ASP A 215 19.40 9.10 -24.97
N ASN A 216 19.11 9.91 -23.94
CA ASN A 216 19.50 11.31 -23.88
C ASN A 216 21.02 11.49 -23.78
N VAL A 217 21.72 10.66 -23.00
CA VAL A 217 23.21 10.69 -22.95
C VAL A 217 23.81 10.40 -24.33
N GLU A 218 23.34 9.34 -25.00
CA GLU A 218 23.79 9.00 -26.34
C GLU A 218 23.47 10.13 -27.33
N LEU A 219 22.28 10.69 -27.24
CA LEU A 219 21.83 11.78 -28.10
C LEU A 219 22.68 13.03 -27.94
N PHE A 220 22.93 13.49 -26.71
CA PHE A 220 23.76 14.69 -26.47
C PHE A 220 25.24 14.47 -26.80
N ARG A 221 25.74 13.26 -26.61
CA ARG A 221 27.08 12.89 -27.04
C ARG A 221 27.23 13.01 -28.57
N ASN A 222 26.25 12.47 -29.32
CA ASN A 222 26.23 12.56 -30.77
C ASN A 222 26.06 14.01 -31.22
N LYS A 223 25.17 14.80 -30.58
CA LYS A 223 25.00 16.23 -30.83
C LYS A 223 26.31 16.98 -30.67
N LYS A 224 26.99 16.79 -29.53
CA LYS A 224 28.30 17.41 -29.26
C LYS A 224 29.33 17.07 -30.33
N GLY A 225 29.39 15.79 -30.77
CA GLY A 225 30.27 15.34 -31.83
C GLY A 225 30.06 16.11 -33.14
N LEU A 226 28.80 16.21 -33.60
CA LEU A 226 28.47 16.93 -34.83
C LEU A 226 28.69 18.45 -34.73
N ILE A 227 28.40 19.05 -33.55
CA ILE A 227 28.71 20.48 -33.33
C ILE A 227 30.20 20.72 -33.29
N LYS A 228 31.00 19.78 -32.76
CA LYS A 228 32.45 19.86 -32.78
C LYS A 228 33.01 19.86 -34.21
N GLU A 229 32.51 18.94 -35.06
CA GLU A 229 32.91 18.92 -36.50
C GLU A 229 32.58 20.26 -37.16
N GLN A 230 31.46 20.88 -36.84
CA GLN A 230 31.06 22.16 -37.39
C GLN A 230 31.89 23.33 -36.85
N LEU A 231 32.31 23.26 -35.57
CA LEU A 231 33.21 24.20 -34.95
C LEU A 231 34.61 24.14 -35.61
N ASP A 232 35.15 22.92 -35.80
CA ASP A 232 36.46 22.71 -36.41
C ASP A 232 36.45 23.21 -37.86
N ALA A 233 35.36 22.97 -38.61
CA ALA A 233 35.16 23.50 -39.96
C ALA A 233 35.07 25.04 -39.98
N ALA A 234 34.36 25.67 -39.03
CA ALA A 234 34.27 27.12 -38.94
C ALA A 234 35.62 27.77 -38.60
N LYS A 235 36.39 27.18 -37.68
CA LYS A 235 37.74 27.64 -37.34
C LYS A 235 38.71 27.54 -38.56
N ALA A 236 38.69 26.42 -39.26
CA ALA A 236 39.53 26.24 -40.46
C ALA A 236 39.17 27.26 -41.57
N LYS A 237 37.88 27.52 -41.78
CA LYS A 237 37.45 28.55 -42.75
C LYS A 237 37.84 29.97 -42.33
N PHE A 238 37.82 30.28 -41.05
CA PHE A 238 38.29 31.57 -40.53
C PHE A 238 39.78 31.74 -40.72
N GLU A 239 40.60 30.72 -40.46
CA GLU A 239 42.05 30.75 -40.65
C GLU A 239 42.47 31.03 -42.10
N ILE A 240 41.71 30.53 -43.08
CA ILE A 240 41.95 30.81 -44.52
C ILE A 240 41.23 32.06 -45.01
N GLY A 241 40.55 32.83 -44.09
CA GLY A 241 39.87 34.08 -44.43
C GLY A 241 38.55 33.93 -45.17
N SER A 242 37.95 32.72 -45.23
CA SER A 242 36.70 32.44 -45.94
C SER A 242 35.46 32.44 -45.05
N ALA A 243 35.61 32.66 -43.73
CA ALA A 243 34.52 32.83 -42.76
C ALA A 243 34.82 33.92 -41.74
N THR A 244 33.83 34.39 -41.01
CA THR A 244 33.96 35.43 -40.00
C THR A 244 34.35 34.85 -38.63
N ILE A 245 34.98 35.66 -37.76
CA ILE A 245 35.25 35.27 -36.36
C ILE A 245 33.94 35.01 -35.60
N VAL A 246 32.82 35.65 -36.01
CA VAL A 246 31.49 35.45 -35.41
C VAL A 246 31.03 34.01 -35.60
N ASP A 247 31.21 33.43 -36.79
CA ASP A 247 30.84 32.02 -37.07
C ASP A 247 31.61 31.04 -36.18
N ALA A 248 32.89 31.31 -35.92
CA ALA A 248 33.71 30.48 -35.04
C ALA A 248 33.29 30.62 -33.57
N ASN A 249 32.98 31.85 -33.14
CA ASN A 249 32.52 32.11 -31.77
C ASN A 249 31.12 31.52 -31.49
N ASP A 250 30.20 31.62 -32.45
CA ASP A 250 28.87 30.99 -32.35
C ASP A 250 28.96 29.46 -32.28
N ALA A 251 29.80 28.86 -33.11
CA ALA A 251 30.02 27.43 -33.05
C ALA A 251 30.66 26.98 -31.71
N GLN A 252 31.62 27.79 -31.18
CA GLN A 252 32.22 27.55 -29.87
C GLN A 252 31.17 27.63 -28.75
N ALA A 253 30.34 28.67 -28.72
CA ALA A 253 29.29 28.83 -27.74
C ALA A 253 28.30 27.63 -27.74
N ARG A 254 27.89 27.17 -28.94
CA ARG A 254 27.01 26.01 -29.06
C ARG A 254 27.70 24.70 -28.66
N PHE A 255 29.00 24.54 -28.91
CA PHE A 255 29.77 23.41 -28.43
C PHE A 255 29.82 23.38 -26.90
N ASP A 256 30.04 24.50 -26.25
CA ASP A 256 30.10 24.63 -24.80
C ASP A 256 28.74 24.30 -24.17
N VAL A 257 27.64 24.77 -24.78
CA VAL A 257 26.24 24.41 -24.37
C VAL A 257 25.98 22.93 -24.55
N ALA A 258 26.42 22.33 -25.69
CA ALA A 258 26.22 20.89 -25.92
C ALA A 258 27.03 20.03 -24.94
N ASN A 259 28.23 20.47 -24.57
CA ASN A 259 29.06 19.83 -23.56
C ASN A 259 28.39 19.90 -22.17
N ALA A 260 27.82 21.05 -21.80
CA ALA A 260 27.07 21.20 -20.55
C ALA A 260 25.80 20.29 -20.53
N GLN A 261 25.09 20.16 -21.66
CA GLN A 261 23.95 19.27 -21.82
C GLN A 261 24.30 17.79 -21.65
N GLU A 262 25.45 17.35 -22.21
CA GLU A 262 25.94 15.97 -22.03
C GLU A 262 26.27 15.68 -20.56
N ILE A 263 26.94 16.62 -19.86
CA ILE A 263 27.27 16.48 -18.44
C ILE A 263 25.96 16.39 -17.60
N ALA A 264 25.01 17.25 -17.89
CA ALA A 264 23.70 17.22 -17.21
C ALA A 264 22.95 15.90 -17.45
N ALA A 265 22.96 15.38 -18.68
CA ALA A 265 22.35 14.10 -19.01
C ALA A 265 23.02 12.91 -18.28
N HIS A 266 24.34 12.94 -18.14
CA HIS A 266 25.03 11.95 -17.31
C HIS A 266 24.63 12.00 -15.85
N ALA A 267 24.52 13.20 -15.28
CA ALA A 267 24.06 13.37 -13.90
C ALA A 267 22.63 12.86 -13.72
N GLU A 268 21.72 13.17 -14.67
CA GLU A 268 20.35 12.67 -14.65
C GLU A 268 20.32 11.13 -14.72
N LEU A 269 21.12 10.50 -15.58
CA LEU A 269 21.21 9.04 -15.67
C LEU A 269 21.61 8.41 -14.32
N VAL A 270 22.56 9.01 -13.61
CA VAL A 270 22.97 8.52 -12.28
C VAL A 270 21.80 8.60 -11.30
N VAL A 271 21.06 9.71 -11.29
CA VAL A 271 19.87 9.88 -10.42
C VAL A 271 18.79 8.86 -10.76
N LYS A 272 18.46 8.67 -12.05
CA LYS A 272 17.42 7.71 -12.48
C LYS A 272 17.81 6.26 -12.16
N ARG A 273 19.09 5.90 -12.30
CA ARG A 273 19.59 4.60 -11.85
C ARG A 273 19.44 4.43 -10.34
N GLY A 274 19.73 5.46 -9.54
CA GLY A 274 19.55 5.42 -8.10
C GLY A 274 18.11 5.15 -7.68
N VAL A 275 17.11 5.69 -8.40
CA VAL A 275 15.69 5.38 -8.17
C VAL A 275 15.39 3.90 -8.45
N LEU A 276 15.93 3.35 -9.54
CA LEU A 276 15.77 1.93 -9.87
C LEU A 276 16.45 1.03 -8.82
N GLU A 277 17.68 1.39 -8.41
CA GLU A 277 18.42 0.69 -7.34
C GLU A 277 17.67 0.70 -6.01
N GLN A 278 16.98 1.79 -5.68
CA GLN A 278 16.13 1.87 -4.49
C GLN A 278 15.02 0.83 -4.49
N LEU A 279 14.43 0.52 -5.66
CA LEU A 279 13.34 -0.46 -5.79
C LEU A 279 13.84 -1.91 -5.66
N ILE A 280 15.03 -2.21 -6.17
CA ILE A 280 15.57 -3.57 -6.23
C ILE A 280 16.60 -3.88 -5.12
N GLY A 281 17.13 -2.85 -4.45
CA GLY A 281 18.03 -3.00 -3.30
C GLY A 281 19.51 -3.21 -3.67
N HIS A 282 19.88 -3.16 -4.96
CA HIS A 282 21.27 -3.30 -5.41
C HIS A 282 21.55 -2.54 -6.71
N PRO A 283 22.83 -2.19 -7.03
CA PRO A 283 23.19 -1.46 -8.23
C PRO A 283 22.87 -2.21 -9.52
N VAL A 284 22.26 -1.50 -10.49
CA VAL A 284 22.00 -2.01 -11.84
C VAL A 284 23.04 -1.49 -12.81
N LYS A 285 23.83 -2.39 -13.41
CA LYS A 285 24.90 -2.00 -14.36
C LYS A 285 24.35 -1.75 -15.77
N GLN A 286 23.53 -2.64 -16.27
CA GLN A 286 22.99 -2.55 -17.63
C GLN A 286 21.53 -3.01 -17.68
N ILE A 287 20.70 -2.24 -18.37
CA ILE A 287 19.32 -2.58 -18.69
C ILE A 287 19.18 -2.75 -20.18
N LYS A 288 18.21 -3.59 -20.58
CA LYS A 288 17.95 -3.92 -21.98
C LYS A 288 17.32 -2.72 -22.69
N PRO A 289 17.90 -2.23 -23.81
CA PRO A 289 17.32 -1.09 -24.54
C PRO A 289 16.06 -1.48 -25.29
N MET A 290 15.26 -0.47 -25.68
CA MET A 290 14.12 -0.68 -26.55
C MET A 290 14.56 -0.83 -28.00
N ALA A 291 13.96 -1.73 -28.76
CA ALA A 291 14.23 -1.86 -30.19
C ALA A 291 13.75 -0.61 -30.96
N LYS A 292 14.49 -0.21 -32.01
CA LYS A 292 14.21 1.05 -32.73
C LYS A 292 12.95 1.03 -33.61
N ASP A 293 12.58 -0.15 -34.14
CA ASP A 293 11.49 -0.32 -35.10
C ASP A 293 10.31 -1.10 -34.48
N ILE A 294 9.60 -0.48 -33.52
CA ILE A 294 8.51 -1.15 -32.83
C ILE A 294 7.18 -0.46 -33.06
N SER A 295 6.16 -1.27 -33.34
CA SER A 295 4.79 -0.82 -33.27
C SER A 295 4.28 -0.85 -31.83
N ILE A 296 4.19 0.32 -31.18
CA ILE A 296 3.68 0.48 -29.80
C ILE A 296 2.17 0.16 -29.73
N ALA A 297 1.47 0.19 -30.86
CA ALA A 297 0.03 -0.08 -30.93
C ALA A 297 -0.37 -1.48 -30.39
N GLY A 298 0.56 -2.44 -30.37
CA GLY A 298 0.33 -3.79 -29.86
C GLY A 298 0.32 -3.96 -28.34
N VAL A 299 0.71 -2.94 -27.57
CA VAL A 299 0.83 -3.04 -26.10
C VAL A 299 -0.54 -3.07 -25.40
N VAL A 300 -1.57 -2.45 -25.97
CA VAL A 300 -2.95 -2.48 -25.45
C VAL A 300 -3.79 -3.42 -26.29
N ALA A 301 -3.51 -4.71 -26.20
CA ALA A 301 -4.48 -5.69 -26.67
C ALA A 301 -5.68 -5.69 -25.71
N ASP A 302 -6.89 -5.49 -26.24
CA ASP A 302 -8.12 -5.68 -25.45
C ASP A 302 -8.15 -7.13 -24.95
N PRO A 303 -8.20 -7.39 -23.64
CA PRO A 303 -8.27 -8.74 -23.10
C PRO A 303 -9.53 -9.50 -23.55
N ARG A 304 -10.52 -8.79 -24.10
CA ARG A 304 -11.74 -9.37 -24.70
C ARG A 304 -11.61 -9.67 -26.20
N SER A 305 -10.50 -9.28 -26.85
CA SER A 305 -10.26 -9.61 -28.24
C SER A 305 -10.14 -11.13 -28.41
N LYS A 306 -11.05 -11.71 -29.18
CA LYS A 306 -11.04 -13.14 -29.54
C LYS A 306 -10.01 -13.46 -30.62
N ASN A 307 -9.41 -12.44 -31.24
CA ASN A 307 -8.44 -12.62 -32.32
C ASN A 307 -7.06 -12.87 -31.73
N ARG A 308 -6.60 -14.11 -31.86
CA ARG A 308 -5.25 -14.53 -31.51
C ARG A 308 -4.50 -14.84 -32.81
N ASP A 309 -3.19 -14.55 -32.84
CA ASP A 309 -2.33 -14.98 -33.94
C ASP A 309 -2.17 -16.52 -33.94
N GLU A 310 -1.54 -17.08 -34.97
CA GLU A 310 -1.28 -18.52 -35.10
C GLU A 310 -0.45 -19.09 -33.92
N LYS A 311 0.16 -18.22 -33.09
CA LYS A 311 0.91 -18.57 -31.89
C LYS A 311 0.11 -18.35 -30.59
N GLY A 312 -1.18 -18.00 -30.68
CA GLY A 312 -2.05 -17.80 -29.53
C GLY A 312 -1.83 -16.46 -28.80
N VAL A 313 -1.00 -15.57 -29.33
CA VAL A 313 -0.79 -14.22 -28.82
C VAL A 313 -2.00 -13.37 -29.24
N PRO A 314 -2.65 -12.62 -28.33
CA PRO A 314 -3.70 -11.69 -28.72
C PRO A 314 -3.14 -10.72 -29.75
N ILE A 315 -3.64 -10.78 -30.97
CA ILE A 315 -3.35 -9.74 -31.95
C ILE A 315 -3.99 -8.48 -31.40
N ALA A 316 -3.22 -7.42 -31.23
CA ALA A 316 -3.79 -6.10 -31.10
C ALA A 316 -4.66 -5.90 -32.34
N GLU A 317 -5.96 -6.13 -32.17
CA GLU A 317 -6.89 -5.62 -33.17
C GLU A 317 -6.53 -4.15 -33.31
N SER A 318 -6.00 -3.81 -34.48
CA SER A 318 -5.95 -2.43 -34.90
C SER A 318 -7.26 -1.83 -34.42
N VAL A 319 -7.21 -0.97 -33.43
CA VAL A 319 -8.36 -0.27 -32.81
C VAL A 319 -9.48 -0.28 -33.84
N ASN A 320 -10.54 -1.06 -33.57
CA ASN A 320 -11.52 -1.29 -34.61
C ASN A 320 -11.97 0.09 -35.09
N PRO A 321 -11.56 0.55 -36.29
CA PRO A 321 -11.84 1.92 -36.71
C PRO A 321 -13.34 2.18 -36.86
N LYS A 322 -14.15 1.15 -36.62
CA LYS A 322 -15.61 1.18 -36.64
C LYS A 322 -16.28 1.51 -35.32
N LEU A 323 -15.56 1.42 -34.17
CA LEU A 323 -16.12 1.95 -32.93
C LEU A 323 -15.73 3.42 -32.80
N PRO A 324 -16.70 4.34 -32.61
CA PRO A 324 -16.39 5.72 -32.32
C PRO A 324 -15.48 5.78 -31.06
N PRO A 325 -14.41 6.60 -31.04
CA PRO A 325 -13.50 6.68 -29.92
C PRO A 325 -14.18 6.92 -28.56
N GLY A 326 -15.36 7.53 -28.56
CA GLY A 326 -16.17 7.78 -27.39
C GLY A 326 -16.73 6.51 -26.73
N GLN A 327 -17.17 5.52 -27.48
CA GLN A 327 -17.73 4.28 -26.90
C GLN A 327 -16.65 3.43 -26.23
N ALA A 328 -15.49 3.33 -26.84
CA ALA A 328 -14.37 2.63 -26.22
C ALA A 328 -13.92 3.30 -24.90
N LEU A 329 -13.95 4.62 -24.82
CA LEU A 329 -13.63 5.37 -23.59
C LEU A 329 -14.67 5.09 -22.50
N GLU A 330 -15.95 5.11 -22.81
CA GLU A 330 -17.02 4.87 -21.82
C GLU A 330 -16.97 3.44 -21.25
N ASP A 331 -16.61 2.45 -22.08
CA ASP A 331 -16.41 1.08 -21.61
C ASP A 331 -15.26 0.99 -20.59
N TRP A 332 -14.14 1.66 -20.86
CA TRP A 332 -13.01 1.71 -19.92
C TRP A 332 -13.38 2.45 -18.62
N ILE A 333 -14.12 3.55 -18.71
CA ILE A 333 -14.61 4.29 -17.54
C ILE A 333 -15.52 3.40 -16.72
N THR A 334 -16.52 2.77 -17.33
CA THR A 334 -17.46 1.87 -16.65
C THR A 334 -16.72 0.73 -15.96
N GLN A 335 -15.72 0.15 -16.61
CA GLN A 335 -14.90 -0.90 -16.01
C GLN A 335 -14.12 -0.38 -14.82
N SER A 336 -13.50 0.79 -14.92
CA SER A 336 -12.70 1.35 -13.82
C SER A 336 -13.57 1.74 -12.61
N GLU A 337 -14.78 2.28 -12.84
CA GLU A 337 -15.74 2.59 -11.79
C GLU A 337 -16.25 1.35 -11.02
N ASN A 338 -16.23 0.17 -11.65
CA ASN A 338 -16.73 -1.06 -11.04
C ASN A 338 -15.61 -2.00 -10.54
N ALA A 339 -14.44 -1.97 -11.16
CA ALA A 339 -13.39 -2.96 -10.91
C ALA A 339 -12.12 -2.39 -10.27
N SER A 340 -11.89 -1.07 -10.30
CA SER A 340 -10.70 -0.46 -9.67
C SER A 340 -10.61 -0.82 -8.19
N TYR A 341 -9.44 -1.26 -7.75
CA TYR A 341 -9.23 -1.65 -6.34
C TYR A 341 -9.52 -0.50 -5.37
N ASN A 342 -9.20 0.74 -5.72
CA ASN A 342 -9.53 1.92 -4.92
C ASN A 342 -11.04 2.08 -4.73
N VAL A 343 -11.82 1.87 -5.78
CA VAL A 343 -13.29 1.97 -5.74
C VAL A 343 -13.89 0.84 -4.92
N LEU A 344 -13.37 -0.39 -5.08
CA LEU A 344 -13.82 -1.54 -4.27
C LEU A 344 -13.49 -1.37 -2.78
N VAL A 345 -12.32 -0.83 -2.46
CA VAL A 345 -11.95 -0.46 -1.08
C VAL A 345 -12.92 0.59 -0.52
N GLY A 346 -13.27 1.61 -1.31
CA GLY A 346 -14.26 2.61 -0.93
C GLY A 346 -15.64 2.01 -0.68
N GLN A 347 -16.09 1.08 -1.54
CA GLN A 347 -17.36 0.37 -1.39
C GLN A 347 -17.41 -0.46 -0.09
N LEU A 348 -16.34 -1.20 0.21
CA LEU A 348 -16.24 -1.93 1.48
C LEU A 348 -16.13 -0.97 2.67
N GLY A 349 -15.51 0.20 2.48
CA GLY A 349 -15.46 1.27 3.48
C GLY A 349 -16.85 1.79 3.86
N VAL A 350 -17.76 1.94 2.89
CA VAL A 350 -19.17 2.27 3.17
C VAL A 350 -19.82 1.18 4.01
N GLN A 351 -19.66 -0.10 3.65
CA GLN A 351 -20.22 -1.23 4.41
C GLN A 351 -19.65 -1.29 5.84
N LEU A 352 -18.37 -0.97 6.01
CA LEU A 352 -17.70 -0.89 7.30
C LEU A 352 -18.32 0.22 8.18
N ALA A 353 -18.50 1.41 7.63
CA ALA A 353 -19.12 2.54 8.33
C ALA A 353 -20.60 2.27 8.67
N GLU A 354 -21.37 1.63 7.78
CA GLU A 354 -22.73 1.17 8.05
C GLU A 354 -22.78 0.11 9.15
N SER A 355 -21.80 -0.80 9.19
CA SER A 355 -21.70 -1.80 10.27
C SER A 355 -21.36 -1.12 11.60
N ALA A 356 -20.52 -0.08 11.62
CA ALA A 356 -20.22 0.72 12.80
C ALA A 356 -21.48 1.48 13.28
N TYR A 357 -22.25 2.06 12.36
CA TYR A 357 -23.55 2.66 12.68
C TYR A 357 -24.52 1.64 13.30
N LYS A 358 -24.66 0.45 12.71
CA LYS A 358 -25.50 -0.64 13.24
C LYS A 358 -24.99 -1.13 14.61
N SER A 359 -23.67 -1.15 14.83
CA SER A 359 -23.09 -1.47 16.13
C SER A 359 -23.48 -0.44 17.20
N SER A 360 -23.47 0.85 16.85
CA SER A 360 -23.91 1.91 17.77
C SER A 360 -25.40 1.86 18.09
N LEU A 361 -26.24 1.50 17.13
CA LEU A 361 -27.66 1.21 17.39
C LEU A 361 -27.82 0.02 18.33
N ALA A 362 -27.03 -1.03 18.13
CA ALA A 362 -27.05 -2.24 18.92
C ALA A 362 -26.68 -2.01 20.40
N ALA A 363 -25.97 -0.93 20.73
CA ALA A 363 -25.65 -0.55 22.11
C ALA A 363 -26.88 -0.21 22.96
N ASN A 364 -28.05 0.06 22.36
CA ASN A 364 -29.31 0.28 23.06
C ASN A 364 -30.15 -1.01 23.27
N TYR A 365 -29.72 -2.12 22.69
CA TYR A 365 -30.37 -3.42 22.85
C TYR A 365 -29.82 -4.18 24.06
N PRO A 366 -30.58 -5.12 24.63
CA PRO A 366 -30.08 -5.94 25.73
C PRO A 366 -28.92 -6.82 25.26
N SER A 367 -27.91 -6.98 26.13
CA SER A 367 -26.90 -8.02 26.00
C SER A 367 -27.08 -9.09 27.05
N VAL A 368 -26.87 -10.36 26.69
CA VAL A 368 -27.01 -11.50 27.59
C VAL A 368 -25.71 -12.28 27.59
N ASN A 369 -25.12 -12.43 28.77
CA ASN A 369 -23.90 -13.17 28.99
C ASN A 369 -24.15 -14.34 29.94
N PHE A 370 -23.62 -15.49 29.63
CA PHE A 370 -23.43 -16.57 30.60
C PHE A 370 -22.12 -16.32 31.34
N VAL A 371 -22.17 -16.29 32.67
CA VAL A 371 -21.03 -16.02 33.54
C VAL A 371 -20.88 -17.17 34.53
N GLY A 372 -19.73 -17.85 34.48
CA GLY A 372 -19.32 -18.84 35.46
C GLY A 372 -18.13 -18.30 36.27
N THR A 373 -18.19 -18.34 37.60
CA THR A 373 -17.05 -18.00 38.44
C THR A 373 -16.69 -19.15 39.37
N ALA A 374 -15.40 -19.40 39.51
CA ALA A 374 -14.86 -20.30 40.51
C ALA A 374 -13.82 -19.53 41.33
N GLY A 375 -14.06 -19.38 42.62
CA GLY A 375 -13.25 -18.57 43.51
C GLY A 375 -12.84 -19.27 44.76
N PHE A 376 -11.61 -19.01 45.20
CA PHE A 376 -11.08 -19.38 46.48
C PHE A 376 -10.66 -18.11 47.22
N ASN A 377 -11.26 -17.92 48.41
CA ASN A 377 -10.94 -16.81 49.29
C ASN A 377 -10.35 -17.32 50.60
N GLN A 378 -9.17 -16.84 50.95
CA GLN A 378 -8.52 -17.08 52.22
C GLN A 378 -8.44 -15.77 52.98
N SER A 379 -8.99 -15.75 54.19
CA SER A 379 -8.90 -14.60 55.07
C SER A 379 -8.26 -15.00 56.42
N ASN A 380 -7.21 -14.30 56.83
CA ASN A 380 -6.57 -14.46 58.12
C ASN A 380 -7.16 -13.41 59.05
N GLY A 381 -8.18 -13.78 59.80
CA GLY A 381 -8.96 -12.86 60.63
C GLY A 381 -10.21 -12.38 59.91
N SER A 382 -11.30 -12.18 60.62
CA SER A 382 -12.57 -11.68 60.08
C SER A 382 -13.08 -10.49 60.89
N ALA A 383 -13.68 -9.53 60.20
CA ALA A 383 -14.36 -8.41 60.85
C ALA A 383 -15.53 -8.88 61.78
N LEU A 384 -16.05 -10.08 61.52
CA LEU A 384 -17.17 -10.66 62.28
C LEU A 384 -16.75 -11.62 63.39
N ASN A 385 -15.50 -12.18 63.37
CA ASN A 385 -14.98 -13.07 64.39
C ASN A 385 -13.91 -12.39 65.21
N PHE A 386 -14.13 -12.27 66.50
CA PHE A 386 -13.22 -11.62 67.48
C PHE A 386 -11.92 -12.38 67.73
N ASN A 387 -11.70 -13.53 67.06
CA ASN A 387 -10.47 -14.32 67.22
C ASN A 387 -9.54 -14.15 65.99
N PRO A 388 -8.39 -13.42 66.14
CA PRO A 388 -7.50 -13.11 65.01
C PRO A 388 -6.71 -14.31 64.50
N SER A 389 -6.81 -15.47 65.13
CA SER A 389 -6.05 -16.67 64.77
C SER A 389 -6.81 -17.66 63.86
N THR A 390 -8.04 -17.38 63.43
CA THR A 390 -8.80 -18.27 62.54
C THR A 390 -8.62 -17.90 61.07
N THR A 391 -7.92 -18.74 60.33
CA THR A 391 -7.89 -18.71 58.88
C THR A 391 -9.19 -19.30 58.34
N GLN A 392 -9.95 -18.51 57.57
CA GLN A 392 -11.12 -19.00 56.88
C GLN A 392 -10.80 -19.21 55.41
N ASN A 393 -11.14 -20.39 54.89
CA ASN A 393 -11.03 -20.76 53.48
C ASN A 393 -12.45 -20.94 52.94
N ILE A 394 -12.80 -20.11 51.96
CA ILE A 394 -14.14 -20.13 51.36
C ILE A 394 -14.02 -20.40 49.86
N TYR A 395 -14.71 -21.42 49.37
CA TYR A 395 -14.84 -21.70 47.94
C TYR A 395 -16.19 -21.17 47.47
N ASN A 396 -16.13 -20.27 46.49
CA ASN A 396 -17.34 -19.66 45.90
C ASN A 396 -17.41 -20.05 44.41
N ASN A 397 -18.40 -20.84 44.04
CA ASN A 397 -18.67 -21.17 42.66
C ASN A 397 -20.04 -20.62 42.29
N THR A 398 -20.11 -19.81 41.22
CA THR A 398 -21.39 -19.24 40.75
C THR A 398 -21.56 -19.48 39.26
N ILE A 399 -22.80 -19.73 38.86
CA ILE A 399 -23.23 -19.78 37.46
C ILE A 399 -24.40 -18.82 37.34
N ALA A 400 -24.30 -17.88 36.42
CA ALA A 400 -25.31 -16.84 36.22
C ALA A 400 -25.58 -16.58 34.74
N LEU A 401 -26.80 -16.27 34.40
CA LEU A 401 -27.17 -15.64 33.16
C LEU A 401 -27.41 -14.16 33.46
N GLN A 402 -26.53 -13.31 32.97
CA GLN A 402 -26.58 -11.87 33.21
C GLN A 402 -27.09 -11.15 31.99
N MET A 403 -28.21 -10.42 32.12
CA MET A 403 -28.76 -9.52 31.11
C MET A 403 -28.48 -8.07 31.51
N THR A 404 -27.96 -7.31 30.56
CA THR A 404 -27.73 -5.87 30.72
C THR A 404 -28.52 -5.11 29.66
N LEU A 405 -29.40 -4.20 30.06
CA LEU A 405 -30.18 -3.31 29.21
C LEU A 405 -29.92 -1.86 29.65
N PRO A 406 -29.25 -1.02 28.89
CA PRO A 406 -29.08 0.39 29.21
C PRO A 406 -30.39 1.13 28.94
N ILE A 407 -31.03 1.67 30.01
CA ILE A 407 -32.31 2.40 29.90
C ILE A 407 -32.04 3.89 29.64
N VAL A 408 -31.10 4.48 30.37
CA VAL A 408 -30.73 5.89 30.24
C VAL A 408 -29.21 6.00 30.30
N SER A 409 -28.59 6.57 29.26
CA SER A 409 -27.15 6.75 29.13
C SER A 409 -26.74 8.24 29.10
N GLY A 410 -27.54 9.14 29.65
CA GLY A 410 -27.23 10.58 29.67
C GLY A 410 -27.09 11.22 28.28
N GLY A 411 -27.72 10.66 27.25
CA GLY A 411 -27.61 11.13 25.87
C GLY A 411 -26.37 10.61 25.11
N PHE A 412 -25.44 9.92 25.74
CA PHE A 412 -24.20 9.42 25.14
C PHE A 412 -24.47 8.51 23.94
N ASN A 413 -25.29 7.47 24.10
CA ASN A 413 -25.60 6.53 23.02
C ASN A 413 -26.22 7.24 21.82
N MET A 414 -27.15 8.19 22.05
CA MET A 414 -27.78 8.94 20.97
C MET A 414 -26.78 9.83 20.22
N SER A 415 -25.80 10.40 20.94
CA SER A 415 -24.72 11.18 20.32
C SER A 415 -23.82 10.30 19.45
N VAL A 416 -23.42 9.11 19.94
CA VAL A 416 -22.60 8.14 19.19
C VAL A 416 -23.35 7.62 17.95
N ILE A 417 -24.66 7.38 18.05
CA ILE A 417 -25.49 6.98 16.91
C ILE A 417 -25.48 8.08 15.83
N ARG A 418 -25.71 9.34 16.20
CA ARG A 418 -25.67 10.47 15.26
C ARG A 418 -24.28 10.66 14.64
N GLN A 419 -23.23 10.49 15.43
CA GLN A 419 -21.85 10.53 14.96
C GLN A 419 -21.60 9.46 13.90
N ASN A 420 -21.94 8.20 14.18
CA ASN A 420 -21.72 7.10 13.24
C ASN A 420 -22.63 7.18 12.00
N ALA A 421 -23.84 7.76 12.12
CA ALA A 421 -24.67 8.06 10.96
C ALA A 421 -23.97 9.06 10.02
N ALA A 422 -23.46 10.17 10.57
CA ALA A 422 -22.70 11.15 9.79
C ALA A 422 -21.42 10.58 9.18
N LEU A 423 -20.73 9.66 9.89
CA LEU A 423 -19.54 8.96 9.34
C LEU A 423 -19.92 7.99 8.21
N ALA A 424 -21.08 7.35 8.27
CA ALA A 424 -21.58 6.50 7.19
C ALA A 424 -21.93 7.36 5.95
N ASP A 425 -22.53 8.53 6.12
CA ASP A 425 -22.81 9.44 5.01
C ASP A 425 -21.53 10.04 4.44
N LYS A 426 -20.53 10.35 5.29
CA LYS A 426 -19.18 10.72 4.84
C LYS A 426 -18.56 9.61 3.98
N ALA A 427 -18.63 8.35 4.41
CA ALA A 427 -18.06 7.24 3.66
C ALA A 427 -18.72 7.05 2.27
N LYS A 428 -20.03 7.32 2.16
CA LYS A 428 -20.74 7.33 0.86
C LYS A 428 -20.23 8.44 -0.06
N ALA A 429 -20.04 9.64 0.48
CA ALA A 429 -19.49 10.77 -0.28
C ALA A 429 -18.03 10.51 -0.71
N ASP A 430 -17.21 9.91 0.16
CA ASP A 430 -15.84 9.50 -0.15
C ASP A 430 -15.84 8.44 -1.28
N TYR A 431 -16.75 7.47 -1.23
CA TYR A 431 -16.91 6.46 -2.29
C TYR A 431 -17.30 7.09 -3.63
N ASP A 432 -18.24 8.03 -3.66
CA ASP A 432 -18.60 8.76 -4.88
C ASP A 432 -17.42 9.55 -5.44
N ASN A 433 -16.61 10.17 -4.57
CA ASN A 433 -15.40 10.86 -4.98
C ASN A 433 -14.37 9.89 -5.58
N LEU A 434 -14.18 8.71 -4.98
CA LEU A 434 -13.26 7.68 -5.52
C LEU A 434 -13.71 7.21 -6.91
N ARG A 435 -15.01 7.00 -7.15
CA ARG A 435 -15.54 6.66 -8.47
C ARG A 435 -15.22 7.74 -9.51
N ARG A 436 -15.50 9.00 -9.18
CA ARG A 436 -15.21 10.14 -10.08
C ARG A 436 -13.71 10.29 -10.34
N THR A 437 -12.89 10.07 -9.33
CA THR A 437 -11.43 10.11 -9.47
C THR A 437 -10.91 8.99 -10.37
N ALA A 438 -11.43 7.76 -10.21
CA ALA A 438 -11.09 6.63 -11.08
C ALA A 438 -11.51 6.90 -12.54
N ALA A 439 -12.72 7.42 -12.77
CA ALA A 439 -13.19 7.82 -14.10
C ALA A 439 -12.27 8.88 -14.73
N GLN A 440 -11.87 9.89 -13.98
CA GLN A 440 -10.98 10.95 -14.47
C GLN A 440 -9.57 10.42 -14.77
N ALA A 441 -9.00 9.56 -13.89
CA ALA A 441 -7.70 8.94 -14.11
C ALA A 441 -7.71 8.05 -15.35
N THR A 442 -8.81 7.33 -15.58
CA THR A 442 -9.03 6.51 -16.79
C THR A 442 -9.08 7.38 -18.04
N ARG A 443 -9.81 8.51 -18.01
CA ARG A 443 -9.84 9.47 -19.14
C ARG A 443 -8.44 10.00 -19.45
N GLN A 444 -7.67 10.36 -18.42
CA GLN A 444 -6.30 10.86 -18.60
C GLN A 444 -5.39 9.79 -19.22
N ALA A 445 -5.44 8.56 -18.70
CA ALA A 445 -4.62 7.45 -19.22
C ALA A 445 -5.03 7.08 -20.66
N PHE A 446 -6.32 7.01 -20.95
CA PHE A 446 -6.86 6.74 -22.30
C PHE A 446 -6.44 7.83 -23.30
N THR A 447 -6.68 9.09 -22.96
CA THR A 447 -6.31 10.22 -23.84
C THR A 447 -4.79 10.31 -24.00
N GLY A 448 -4.04 10.05 -22.92
CA GLY A 448 -2.58 10.00 -22.94
C GLY A 448 -2.04 8.88 -23.83
N PHE A 449 -2.69 7.72 -23.86
CA PHE A 449 -2.31 6.61 -24.75
C PHE A 449 -2.62 6.90 -26.22
N TYR A 450 -3.87 7.21 -26.56
CA TYR A 450 -4.26 7.43 -27.95
C TYR A 450 -3.66 8.72 -28.53
N GLY A 451 -3.60 9.78 -27.74
CA GLY A 451 -2.90 11.01 -28.11
C GLY A 451 -1.39 10.79 -28.25
N GLY A 452 -0.83 9.96 -27.36
CA GLY A 452 0.58 9.54 -27.42
C GLY A 452 0.91 8.81 -28.73
N LEU A 453 0.09 7.86 -29.16
CA LEU A 453 0.27 7.16 -30.45
C LEU A 453 0.31 8.14 -31.63
N ALA A 454 -0.63 9.10 -31.66
CA ALA A 454 -0.66 10.12 -32.71
C ALA A 454 0.58 11.03 -32.65
N THR A 455 1.00 11.40 -31.44
CA THR A 455 2.20 12.22 -31.21
C THR A 455 3.48 11.49 -31.64
N VAL A 456 3.62 10.21 -31.30
CA VAL A 456 4.76 9.39 -31.75
C VAL A 456 4.85 9.36 -33.28
N LYS A 457 3.73 9.07 -33.97
CA LYS A 457 3.68 9.06 -35.42
C LYS A 457 4.05 10.43 -36.05
N ALA A 458 3.57 11.50 -35.45
CA ALA A 458 3.90 12.87 -35.90
C ALA A 458 5.38 13.18 -35.68
N LEU A 459 5.96 12.79 -34.52
CA LEU A 459 7.38 13.01 -34.22
C LEU A 459 8.30 12.13 -35.08
N GLU A 460 7.90 10.93 -35.47
CA GLU A 460 8.64 10.10 -36.44
C GLU A 460 8.70 10.77 -37.82
N ALA A 461 7.60 11.36 -38.28
CA ALA A 461 7.61 12.14 -39.51
C ALA A 461 8.47 13.42 -39.37
N ALA A 462 8.38 14.10 -38.23
CA ALA A 462 9.19 15.29 -37.94
C ALA A 462 10.69 14.96 -37.84
N GLU A 463 11.08 13.82 -37.27
CA GLU A 463 12.46 13.36 -37.24
C GLU A 463 13.01 13.16 -38.66
N LYS A 464 12.27 12.48 -39.51
CA LYS A 464 12.67 12.26 -40.91
C LYS A 464 12.84 13.59 -41.66
N SER A 465 11.90 14.52 -41.47
CA SER A 465 11.97 15.85 -42.11
C SER A 465 13.12 16.70 -41.58
N SER A 466 13.33 16.70 -40.27
CA SER A 466 14.46 17.47 -39.66
C SER A 466 15.82 16.85 -40.00
N ALA A 467 15.90 15.52 -40.13
CA ALA A 467 17.12 14.87 -40.61
C ALA A 467 17.45 15.30 -42.07
N SER A 468 16.45 15.32 -42.96
CA SER A 468 16.59 15.82 -44.33
C SER A 468 17.00 17.31 -44.36
N ALA A 469 16.42 18.12 -43.46
CA ALA A 469 16.78 19.54 -43.34
C ALA A 469 18.24 19.73 -42.92
N VAL A 470 18.76 18.91 -42.01
CA VAL A 470 20.18 18.92 -41.62
C VAL A 470 21.08 18.61 -42.82
N GLU A 471 20.78 17.58 -43.59
CA GLU A 471 21.56 17.23 -44.79
C GLU A 471 21.53 18.34 -45.84
N SER A 472 20.36 18.94 -46.07
CA SER A 472 20.22 20.08 -46.99
C SER A 472 21.01 21.31 -46.52
N SER A 473 20.94 21.63 -45.21
CA SER A 473 21.66 22.77 -44.62
C SER A 473 23.17 22.53 -44.67
N LYS A 474 23.66 21.33 -44.42
CA LYS A 474 25.07 20.97 -44.58
C LYS A 474 25.54 21.11 -46.01
N LEU A 475 24.73 20.73 -47.01
CA LEU A 475 25.05 20.90 -48.42
C LEU A 475 25.08 22.38 -48.79
N GLY A 476 24.04 23.18 -48.40
CA GLY A 476 23.98 24.63 -48.62
C GLY A 476 25.18 25.37 -48.03
N TYR A 477 25.61 24.98 -46.81
CA TYR A 477 26.82 25.53 -46.20
C TYR A 477 28.10 25.18 -46.96
N ARG A 478 28.22 23.96 -47.50
CA ARG A 478 29.35 23.55 -48.30
C ARG A 478 29.45 24.32 -49.61
N VAL A 479 28.34 24.59 -50.27
CA VAL A 479 28.31 25.35 -51.55
C VAL A 479 28.23 26.87 -51.34
N GLY A 480 28.19 27.34 -50.07
CA GLY A 480 28.26 28.77 -49.74
C GLY A 480 26.92 29.52 -49.84
N THR A 481 25.80 28.83 -49.97
CA THR A 481 24.44 29.43 -50.02
C THR A 481 23.82 29.63 -48.64
N LEU A 482 24.30 28.91 -47.63
CA LEU A 482 23.88 29.03 -46.22
C LEU A 482 25.06 29.33 -45.30
N ILE A 483 24.77 29.96 -44.19
CA ILE A 483 25.79 30.26 -43.16
C ILE A 483 25.87 29.15 -42.09
N ASN A 484 26.91 29.14 -41.29
CA ASN A 484 27.17 28.08 -40.29
C ASN A 484 26.03 27.95 -39.27
N ILE A 485 25.44 29.08 -38.88
CA ILE A 485 24.34 29.12 -37.88
C ILE A 485 23.09 28.34 -38.37
N ASP A 486 22.81 28.32 -39.67
CA ASP A 486 21.66 27.59 -40.24
C ASP A 486 21.81 26.07 -40.04
N VAL A 487 23.04 25.55 -40.21
CA VAL A 487 23.36 24.14 -39.94
C VAL A 487 23.20 23.80 -38.46
N LEU A 488 23.69 24.70 -37.58
CA LEU A 488 23.60 24.52 -36.14
C LEU A 488 22.17 24.55 -35.62
N ILE A 489 21.32 25.41 -36.19
CA ILE A 489 19.86 25.46 -35.88
C ILE A 489 19.16 24.17 -36.38
N ALA A 490 19.49 23.72 -37.58
CA ALA A 490 18.91 22.47 -38.12
C ALA A 490 19.32 21.26 -37.25
N LEU A 491 20.56 21.18 -36.81
CA LEU A 491 21.04 20.15 -35.87
C LEU A 491 20.28 20.21 -34.54
N ASP A 492 20.12 21.40 -33.95
CA ASP A 492 19.42 21.57 -32.68
C ASP A 492 17.95 21.11 -32.80
N THR A 493 17.30 21.47 -33.90
CA THR A 493 15.93 21.03 -34.21
C THR A 493 15.82 19.49 -34.29
N LEU A 494 16.74 18.84 -35.01
CA LEU A 494 16.77 17.38 -35.13
C LEU A 494 16.93 16.71 -33.77
N PHE A 495 17.90 17.14 -32.96
CA PHE A 495 18.19 16.53 -31.67
C PHE A 495 17.06 16.77 -30.65
N THR A 496 16.42 17.93 -30.67
CA THR A 496 15.23 18.21 -29.86
C THR A 496 14.03 17.35 -30.25
N THR A 497 13.83 17.15 -31.56
CA THR A 497 12.79 16.25 -32.09
C THR A 497 13.04 14.81 -31.66
N ARG A 498 14.29 14.32 -31.75
CA ARG A 498 14.66 12.97 -31.29
C ARG A 498 14.44 12.77 -29.80
N ALA A 499 14.86 13.72 -28.97
CA ALA A 499 14.62 13.67 -27.52
C ALA A 499 13.12 13.59 -27.21
N SER A 500 12.31 14.40 -27.91
CA SER A 500 10.85 14.39 -27.77
C SER A 500 10.24 13.07 -28.22
N LEU A 501 10.75 12.46 -29.30
CA LEU A 501 10.29 11.17 -29.81
C LEU A 501 10.56 10.03 -28.81
N TYR A 502 11.77 9.95 -28.25
CA TYR A 502 12.10 8.93 -27.24
C TYR A 502 11.18 9.04 -26.03
N LYS A 503 11.05 10.26 -25.50
CA LYS A 503 10.14 10.51 -24.37
C LYS A 503 8.69 10.14 -24.70
N ALA A 504 8.16 10.55 -25.87
CA ALA A 504 6.79 10.26 -26.28
C ALA A 504 6.53 8.74 -26.41
N ARG A 505 7.49 7.97 -26.90
CA ARG A 505 7.40 6.51 -26.98
C ARG A 505 7.24 5.87 -25.60
N TYR A 506 8.09 6.23 -24.65
CA TYR A 506 8.04 5.68 -23.30
C TYR A 506 6.80 6.14 -22.52
N ASP A 507 6.43 7.41 -22.63
CA ASP A 507 5.21 7.95 -22.00
C ASP A 507 3.95 7.26 -22.54
N THR A 508 3.91 6.93 -23.84
CA THR A 508 2.77 6.20 -24.45
C THR A 508 2.64 4.79 -23.87
N ILE A 509 3.74 4.06 -23.71
CA ILE A 509 3.74 2.73 -23.09
C ILE A 509 3.28 2.83 -21.62
N MET A 510 3.79 3.81 -20.89
CA MET A 510 3.39 4.02 -19.50
C MET A 510 1.90 4.36 -19.36
N ASN A 511 1.34 5.18 -20.26
CA ASN A 511 -0.09 5.47 -20.28
C ASN A 511 -0.93 4.22 -20.58
N ALA A 512 -0.43 3.31 -21.42
CA ALA A 512 -1.05 2.02 -21.67
C ALA A 512 -1.13 1.16 -20.41
N LEU A 513 -0.01 1.03 -19.68
CA LEU A 513 0.03 0.29 -18.42
C LEU A 513 -0.86 0.93 -17.34
N LYS A 514 -0.84 2.27 -17.23
CA LYS A 514 -1.72 3.02 -16.32
C LYS A 514 -3.19 2.82 -16.64
N LEU A 515 -3.57 2.81 -17.92
CA LEU A 515 -4.95 2.56 -18.34
C LEU A 515 -5.44 1.18 -17.87
N LYS A 516 -4.63 0.13 -18.08
CA LYS A 516 -4.93 -1.23 -17.62
C LYS A 516 -4.97 -1.34 -16.10
N ALA A 517 -4.09 -0.65 -15.40
CA ALA A 517 -4.09 -0.60 -13.94
C ALA A 517 -5.37 0.04 -13.40
N GLN A 518 -5.83 1.16 -13.97
CA GLN A 518 -7.09 1.80 -13.54
C GLN A 518 -8.31 0.90 -13.73
N ALA A 519 -8.31 0.07 -14.76
CA ALA A 519 -9.38 -0.89 -15.05
C ALA A 519 -9.22 -2.23 -14.28
N ALA A 520 -8.22 -2.34 -13.37
CA ALA A 520 -7.84 -3.58 -12.69
C ALA A 520 -7.64 -4.79 -13.63
N SER A 521 -7.22 -4.52 -14.86
CA SER A 521 -6.99 -5.52 -15.92
C SER A 521 -5.50 -5.74 -16.22
N LEU A 522 -4.61 -5.10 -15.45
CA LEU A 522 -3.16 -5.26 -15.60
C LEU A 522 -2.75 -6.67 -15.20
N SER A 523 -2.13 -7.40 -16.13
CA SER A 523 -1.71 -8.78 -15.97
C SER A 523 -0.20 -8.95 -16.22
N ASP A 524 0.33 -10.12 -15.82
CA ASP A 524 1.71 -10.50 -16.13
C ASP A 524 1.97 -10.62 -17.64
N GLU A 525 0.92 -10.91 -18.42
CA GLU A 525 1.01 -10.97 -19.89
C GLU A 525 1.30 -9.59 -20.49
N ASP A 526 0.80 -8.54 -19.87
CA ASP A 526 1.05 -7.16 -20.30
C ASP A 526 2.52 -6.78 -20.09
N LEU A 527 3.10 -7.18 -18.95
CA LEU A 527 4.53 -7.03 -18.71
C LEU A 527 5.37 -7.82 -19.71
N LYS A 528 4.95 -9.05 -20.07
CA LYS A 528 5.63 -9.85 -21.11
C LYS A 528 5.52 -9.19 -22.47
N ALA A 529 4.36 -8.62 -22.82
CA ALA A 529 4.18 -7.89 -24.05
C ALA A 529 5.10 -6.67 -24.15
N VAL A 530 5.19 -5.90 -23.05
CA VAL A 530 6.13 -4.76 -22.97
C VAL A 530 7.59 -5.24 -23.01
N ASN A 531 7.92 -6.33 -22.32
CA ASN A 531 9.27 -6.88 -22.31
C ASN A 531 9.69 -7.42 -23.69
N ALA A 532 8.76 -7.90 -24.49
CA ALA A 532 9.03 -8.34 -25.87
C ALA A 532 9.44 -7.18 -26.81
N LEU A 533 9.14 -5.93 -26.44
CA LEU A 533 9.59 -4.73 -27.14
C LEU A 533 11.06 -4.38 -26.83
N LEU A 534 11.67 -5.01 -25.84
CA LEU A 534 13.05 -4.80 -25.43
C LEU A 534 13.97 -5.77 -26.19
N ARG A 535 15.12 -5.30 -26.65
CA ARG A 535 16.11 -6.12 -27.40
C ARG A 535 17.46 -6.14 -26.72
#